data_87c542a750e2090d572925065776b67c
#
_entry.id   87c542a750e2090d572925065776b67c
#
_cell.length_a   1.000
_cell.length_b   1.000
_cell.length_c   1.000
_cell.angle_alpha   90.00
_cell.angle_beta   90.00
_cell.angle_gamma   90.00
#
_symmetry.space_group_name_H-M   'P 1'
#
loop_
_entity.id
_entity.type
_entity.pdbx_description
1 polymer ?
#
loop_
_entity_poly.entity_id
_entity_poly.type
_entity_poly.pdbx_seq_one_letter_code
_entity_poly.pdbx_strand_id
1 'polypeptide(L)'
;HRWRIEPKDMAAYLRGELVEPVKPIVFYVDNAFPEKWRSAVKQGIEDWNIAFEKAGFKNVVIAKDYPTDDPNFDPDDIRYNCVRYAVTPTANAMGPSYVDPRSGEILVADVIWYHNVISLVHDWRFVQTGAVDPRVRTEVFSDDVMNESLRYVASHEIGHTLGLMHNMGASYSFPVDSLR
;
A
#
# COMPACT_ATOMS: atom_id res chain seq x y z
N HIS A 1 8.51 -0.55 -15.11
CA HIS A 1 7.96 0.71 -14.57
C HIS A 1 8.61 0.98 -13.23
N ARG A 2 8.86 2.24 -12.86
CA ARG A 2 9.50 2.62 -11.61
C ARG A 2 9.21 4.06 -11.24
N TRP A 3 9.19 4.35 -9.95
CA TRP A 3 9.27 5.71 -9.44
C TRP A 3 10.68 6.27 -9.59
N ARG A 4 10.78 7.58 -9.77
CA ARG A 4 12.05 8.31 -9.76
C ARG A 4 12.39 8.68 -8.31
N ILE A 5 13.29 7.94 -7.70
CA ILE A 5 13.76 8.17 -6.34
C ILE A 5 15.21 8.65 -6.41
N GLU A 6 15.44 9.90 -6.03
CA GLU A 6 16.77 10.53 -6.02
C GLU A 6 17.10 10.97 -4.59
N PRO A 7 18.31 10.71 -4.09
CA PRO A 7 18.69 11.11 -2.75
C PRO A 7 18.78 12.63 -2.63
N LYS A 8 18.21 13.20 -1.57
CA LYS A 8 18.25 14.61 -1.24
C LYS A 8 19.68 15.08 -0.89
N ASP A 9 20.47 14.19 -0.28
CA ASP A 9 21.89 14.36 -0.01
C ASP A 9 22.68 13.18 -0.61
N MET A 10 23.22 13.41 -1.81
CA MET A 10 24.00 12.41 -2.53
C MET A 10 25.30 12.05 -1.79
N ALA A 11 25.93 13.00 -1.10
CA ALA A 11 27.18 12.72 -0.39
C ALA A 11 26.95 11.83 0.83
N ALA A 12 25.86 12.06 1.60
CA ALA A 12 25.45 11.20 2.69
C ALA A 12 25.06 9.80 2.19
N TYR A 13 24.30 9.73 1.09
CA TYR A 13 23.92 8.46 0.46
C TYR A 13 25.13 7.61 0.06
N LEU A 14 26.15 8.23 -0.55
CA LEU A 14 27.37 7.54 -0.96
C LEU A 14 28.23 7.06 0.23
N ARG A 15 28.05 7.65 1.42
CA ARG A 15 28.65 7.18 2.66
C ARG A 15 27.87 6.03 3.31
N GLY A 16 26.71 5.61 2.75
CA GLY A 16 25.85 4.58 3.29
C GLY A 16 24.91 5.04 4.41
N GLU A 17 24.70 6.36 4.54
CA GLU A 17 23.73 6.92 5.48
C GLU A 17 22.31 6.86 4.89
N LEU A 18 21.30 6.68 5.76
CA LEU A 18 19.90 6.76 5.33
C LEU A 18 19.54 8.22 5.01
N VAL A 19 19.09 8.46 3.78
CA VAL A 19 18.72 9.78 3.30
C VAL A 19 17.26 9.87 2.88
N GLU A 20 16.67 11.04 2.95
CA GLU A 20 15.34 11.29 2.37
C GLU A 20 15.44 11.40 0.86
N PRO A 21 14.38 11.05 0.12
CA PRO A 21 14.29 11.34 -1.31
C PRO A 21 14.06 12.84 -1.54
N VAL A 22 14.45 13.34 -2.71
CA VAL A 22 14.12 14.71 -3.15
C VAL A 22 12.59 14.88 -3.18
N LYS A 23 11.87 13.88 -3.68
CA LYS A 23 10.41 13.87 -3.74
C LYS A 23 9.90 12.52 -3.19
N PRO A 24 9.24 12.51 -2.02
CA PRO A 24 8.59 11.31 -1.52
C PRO A 24 7.36 10.96 -2.36
N ILE A 25 6.97 9.69 -2.32
CA ILE A 25 5.72 9.19 -2.89
C ILE A 25 4.64 9.37 -1.81
N VAL A 26 3.75 10.34 -2.00
CA VAL A 26 2.68 10.63 -1.04
C VAL A 26 1.39 10.02 -1.55
N PHE A 27 0.75 9.18 -0.72
CA PHE A 27 -0.60 8.67 -0.97
C PHE A 27 -1.60 9.36 -0.04
N TYR A 28 -2.65 9.88 -0.62
CA TYR A 28 -3.77 10.47 0.11
C TYR A 28 -4.88 9.43 0.28
N VAL A 29 -5.26 9.16 1.53
CA VAL A 29 -6.30 8.20 1.88
C VAL A 29 -7.64 8.91 1.99
N ASP A 30 -8.63 8.40 1.26
CA ASP A 30 -9.98 8.95 1.21
C ASP A 30 -10.63 8.98 2.60
N ASN A 31 -11.22 10.12 2.95
CA ASN A 31 -11.94 10.31 4.19
C ASN A 31 -13.24 9.49 4.29
N ALA A 32 -13.69 8.91 3.18
CA ALA A 32 -14.83 7.97 3.14
C ALA A 32 -14.51 6.60 3.75
N PHE A 33 -13.22 6.26 3.94
CA PHE A 33 -12.88 5.05 4.69
C PHE A 33 -13.44 5.11 6.12
N PRO A 34 -14.04 4.03 6.62
CA PRO A 34 -14.37 3.92 8.03
C PRO A 34 -13.17 4.23 8.93
N GLU A 35 -13.36 5.10 9.91
CA GLU A 35 -12.27 5.62 10.75
C GLU A 35 -11.44 4.50 11.40
N LYS A 36 -12.10 3.43 11.86
CA LYS A 36 -11.47 2.28 12.49
C LYS A 36 -10.48 1.52 11.59
N TRP A 37 -10.54 1.69 10.27
CA TRP A 37 -9.67 1.02 9.30
C TRP A 37 -8.58 1.92 8.74
N ARG A 38 -8.78 3.23 8.78
CA ARG A 38 -7.86 4.20 8.15
C ARG A 38 -6.42 4.07 8.64
N SER A 39 -6.25 3.84 9.94
CA SER A 39 -4.91 3.66 10.53
C SER A 39 -4.20 2.44 9.95
N ALA A 40 -4.89 1.31 9.85
CA ALA A 40 -4.33 0.08 9.30
C ALA A 40 -3.97 0.22 7.81
N VAL A 41 -4.83 0.88 7.03
CA VAL A 41 -4.56 1.18 5.61
C VAL A 41 -3.32 2.06 5.48
N LYS A 42 -3.20 3.14 6.26
CA LYS A 42 -2.00 4.01 6.25
C LYS A 42 -0.74 3.27 6.65
N GLN A 43 -0.80 2.40 7.65
CA GLN A 43 0.34 1.55 8.01
C GLN A 43 0.76 0.63 6.87
N GLY A 44 -0.20 -0.02 6.18
CA GLY A 44 0.09 -0.87 5.03
C GLY A 44 0.76 -0.12 3.88
N ILE A 45 0.40 1.14 3.67
CA ILE A 45 1.05 2.03 2.71
C ILE A 45 2.52 2.26 3.10
N GLU A 46 2.77 2.61 4.35
CA GLU A 46 4.09 3.00 4.86
C GLU A 46 5.02 1.81 5.15
N ASP A 47 4.50 0.57 5.20
CA ASP A 47 5.31 -0.65 5.40
C ASP A 47 6.43 -0.80 4.36
N TRP A 48 6.25 -0.26 3.17
CA TRP A 48 7.26 -0.28 2.11
C TRP A 48 8.53 0.52 2.45
N ASN A 49 8.48 1.42 3.44
CA ASN A 49 9.68 2.13 3.89
C ASN A 49 10.75 1.18 4.40
N ILE A 50 10.39 0.03 4.97
CA ILE A 50 11.34 -1.01 5.39
C ILE A 50 12.20 -1.49 4.21
N ALA A 51 11.59 -1.66 3.03
CA ALA A 51 12.32 -2.05 1.83
C ALA A 51 13.20 -0.90 1.30
N PHE A 52 12.70 0.34 1.35
CA PHE A 52 13.47 1.51 0.94
C PHE A 52 14.65 1.80 1.87
N GLU A 53 14.54 1.52 3.17
CA GLU A 53 15.64 1.64 4.12
C GLU A 53 16.79 0.68 3.76
N LYS A 54 16.48 -0.53 3.29
CA LYS A 54 17.50 -1.44 2.76
C LYS A 54 18.19 -0.93 1.49
N ALA A 55 17.55 -0.02 0.78
CA ALA A 55 18.11 0.67 -0.38
C ALA A 55 18.79 2.02 -0.02
N GLY A 56 18.89 2.36 1.27
CA GLY A 56 19.54 3.58 1.74
C GLY A 56 18.63 4.81 1.82
N PHE A 57 17.30 4.64 1.73
CA PHE A 57 16.36 5.74 1.81
C PHE A 57 15.43 5.62 3.02
N LYS A 58 15.03 6.74 3.60
CA LYS A 58 14.00 6.84 4.63
C LYS A 58 12.88 7.75 4.18
N ASN A 59 11.66 7.54 4.71
CA ASN A 59 10.50 8.39 4.45
C ASN A 59 10.16 8.51 2.95
N VAL A 60 10.28 7.41 2.21
CA VAL A 60 10.01 7.39 0.76
C VAL A 60 8.53 7.37 0.48
N VAL A 61 7.77 6.53 1.21
CA VAL A 61 6.32 6.40 1.05
C VAL A 61 5.64 7.02 2.27
N ILE A 62 4.72 7.94 2.03
CA ILE A 62 4.03 8.68 3.09
C ILE A 62 2.53 8.57 2.86
N ALA A 63 1.78 8.21 3.91
CA ALA A 63 0.33 8.19 3.90
C ALA A 63 -0.24 9.43 4.60
N LYS A 64 -1.20 10.10 3.94
CA LYS A 64 -1.93 11.27 4.48
C LYS A 64 -3.43 11.07 4.31
N ASP A 65 -4.24 11.74 5.09
CA ASP A 65 -5.67 11.85 4.81
C ASP A 65 -5.92 12.88 3.68
N TYR A 66 -7.06 12.79 2.99
CA TYR A 66 -7.48 13.83 2.07
C TYR A 66 -7.54 15.17 2.80
N PRO A 67 -6.93 16.23 2.25
CA PRO A 67 -7.03 17.57 2.82
C PRO A 67 -8.50 18.01 2.87
N THR A 68 -8.93 18.51 4.01
CA THR A 68 -10.30 19.04 4.20
C THR A 68 -10.37 20.54 4.04
N ASP A 69 -9.23 21.22 4.02
CA ASP A 69 -9.05 22.67 4.03
C ASP A 69 -8.33 23.22 2.79
N ASP A 70 -7.96 22.37 1.84
CA ASP A 70 -7.37 22.78 0.57
C ASP A 70 -8.43 22.73 -0.56
N PRO A 71 -8.92 23.90 -1.00
CA PRO A 71 -9.91 23.97 -2.08
C PRO A 71 -9.36 23.57 -3.45
N ASN A 72 -8.03 23.43 -3.59
CA ASN A 72 -7.38 23.04 -4.83
C ASN A 72 -7.06 21.54 -4.88
N PHE A 73 -7.33 20.80 -3.80
CA PHE A 73 -7.16 19.36 -3.81
C PHE A 73 -8.26 18.71 -4.63
N ASP A 74 -7.86 18.02 -5.67
CA ASP A 74 -8.73 17.21 -6.51
C ASP A 74 -8.13 15.80 -6.62
N PRO A 75 -8.81 14.76 -6.11
CA PRO A 75 -8.29 13.40 -6.23
C PRO A 75 -8.15 12.92 -7.68
N ASP A 76 -8.79 13.58 -8.66
CA ASP A 76 -8.63 13.27 -10.08
C ASP A 76 -7.44 13.99 -10.74
N ASP A 77 -6.74 14.85 -9.99
CA ASP A 77 -5.56 15.55 -10.48
C ASP A 77 -4.33 14.64 -10.42
N ILE A 78 -3.61 14.53 -11.54
CA ILE A 78 -2.38 13.74 -11.70
C ILE A 78 -1.26 14.10 -10.68
N ARG A 79 -1.36 15.21 -9.98
CA ARG A 79 -0.41 15.62 -8.94
C ARG A 79 -0.52 14.79 -7.66
N TYR A 80 -1.64 14.10 -7.45
CA TYR A 80 -1.96 13.39 -6.21
C TYR A 80 -2.12 11.90 -6.47
N ASN A 81 -1.46 11.06 -5.68
CA ASN A 81 -1.76 9.63 -5.65
C ASN A 81 -2.79 9.41 -4.57
N CYS A 82 -3.87 8.73 -4.90
CA CYS A 82 -5.02 8.58 -4.02
C CYS A 82 -5.34 7.11 -3.73
N VAL A 83 -5.70 6.83 -2.48
CA VAL A 83 -6.33 5.57 -2.09
C VAL A 83 -7.82 5.84 -1.94
N ARG A 84 -8.58 5.50 -2.97
CA ARG A 84 -10.01 5.84 -3.13
C ARG A 84 -10.90 4.74 -2.59
N TYR A 85 -11.91 5.12 -1.83
CA TYR A 85 -12.90 4.19 -1.29
C TYR A 85 -14.16 4.18 -2.13
N ALA A 86 -14.46 3.04 -2.76
CA ALA A 86 -15.60 2.87 -3.65
C ALA A 86 -16.67 1.96 -3.02
N VAL A 87 -17.85 2.51 -2.74
CA VAL A 87 -18.98 1.76 -2.19
C VAL A 87 -19.72 1.07 -3.33
N THR A 88 -19.24 -0.10 -3.71
CA THR A 88 -19.86 -0.93 -4.76
C THR A 88 -19.89 -2.39 -4.31
N PRO A 89 -20.73 -3.25 -4.94
CA PRO A 89 -20.74 -4.69 -4.63
C PRO A 89 -19.50 -5.45 -5.14
N THR A 90 -18.55 -4.78 -5.78
CA THR A 90 -17.31 -5.40 -6.25
C THR A 90 -16.45 -5.83 -5.06
N ALA A 91 -16.00 -7.09 -5.05
CA ALA A 91 -15.09 -7.63 -4.04
C ALA A 91 -13.66 -7.65 -4.61
N ASN A 92 -13.02 -6.50 -4.64
CA ASN A 92 -11.67 -6.34 -5.20
C ASN A 92 -10.96 -5.10 -4.61
N ALA A 93 -9.65 -5.01 -4.89
CA ALA A 93 -8.87 -3.78 -4.84
C ALA A 93 -7.94 -3.75 -6.07
N MET A 94 -7.50 -2.58 -6.48
CA MET A 94 -6.62 -2.42 -7.64
C MET A 94 -5.68 -1.25 -7.44
N GLY A 95 -4.42 -1.41 -7.87
CA GLY A 95 -3.38 -0.37 -7.84
C GLY A 95 -2.93 0.07 -9.24
N PRO A 96 -3.77 0.76 -10.03
CA PRO A 96 -3.37 1.25 -11.36
C PRO A 96 -2.32 2.36 -11.25
N SER A 97 -1.49 2.46 -12.29
CA SER A 97 -0.51 3.54 -12.42
C SER A 97 -0.47 4.08 -13.85
N TYR A 98 -0.17 5.37 -13.98
CA TYR A 98 0.09 6.04 -15.23
C TYR A 98 1.59 6.23 -15.41
N VAL A 99 2.11 5.83 -16.53
CA VAL A 99 3.56 5.71 -16.78
C VAL A 99 3.92 6.50 -18.02
N ASP A 100 5.03 7.24 -17.95
CA ASP A 100 5.62 7.85 -19.15
C ASP A 100 6.14 6.75 -20.08
N PRO A 101 5.57 6.57 -21.27
CA PRO A 101 5.96 5.48 -22.18
C PRO A 101 7.39 5.59 -22.69
N ARG A 102 8.02 6.77 -22.61
CA ARG A 102 9.40 7.02 -23.07
C ARG A 102 10.43 6.56 -22.04
N SER A 103 10.15 6.72 -20.75
CA SER A 103 11.12 6.49 -19.67
C SER A 103 10.76 5.29 -18.79
N GLY A 104 9.49 4.89 -18.75
CA GLY A 104 8.96 3.92 -17.79
C GLY A 104 8.80 4.52 -16.38
N GLU A 105 8.89 5.84 -16.23
CA GLU A 105 8.66 6.53 -14.97
C GLU A 105 7.18 6.53 -14.61
N ILE A 106 6.86 6.12 -13.38
CA ILE A 106 5.51 6.22 -12.84
C ILE A 106 5.27 7.68 -12.45
N LEU A 107 4.25 8.29 -13.05
CA LEU A 107 3.92 9.70 -12.85
C LEU A 107 2.92 9.89 -11.73
N VAL A 108 1.92 9.01 -11.67
CA VAL A 108 0.89 8.95 -10.65
C VAL A 108 0.38 7.51 -10.53
N ALA A 109 -0.04 7.14 -9.34
CA ALA A 109 -0.66 5.84 -9.10
C ALA A 109 -1.77 5.98 -8.06
N ASP A 110 -2.89 5.31 -8.31
CA ASP A 110 -4.02 5.25 -7.39
C ASP A 110 -4.22 3.83 -6.88
N VAL A 111 -4.88 3.71 -5.74
CA VAL A 111 -5.49 2.46 -5.28
C VAL A 111 -7.01 2.66 -5.28
N ILE A 112 -7.72 1.80 -5.98
CA ILE A 112 -9.18 1.74 -5.94
C ILE A 112 -9.55 0.63 -4.98
N TRP A 113 -10.10 1.01 -3.83
CA TRP A 113 -10.51 0.12 -2.77
C TRP A 113 -12.02 -0.05 -2.78
N TYR A 114 -12.51 -1.21 -3.18
CA TYR A 114 -13.93 -1.50 -3.16
C TYR A 114 -14.37 -1.99 -1.77
N HIS A 115 -15.53 -1.53 -1.30
CA HIS A 115 -16.02 -1.87 0.04
C HIS A 115 -16.04 -3.38 0.29
N ASN A 116 -16.51 -4.16 -0.66
CA ASN A 116 -16.70 -5.60 -0.47
C ASN A 116 -15.40 -6.42 -0.47
N VAL A 117 -14.23 -5.81 -0.66
CA VAL A 117 -12.96 -6.48 -0.40
C VAL A 117 -12.87 -7.00 1.05
N ILE A 118 -13.60 -6.37 1.97
CA ILE A 118 -13.67 -6.78 3.38
C ILE A 118 -14.22 -8.20 3.53
N SER A 119 -15.33 -8.49 2.85
CA SER A 119 -15.91 -9.85 2.85
C SER A 119 -14.98 -10.85 2.19
N LEU A 120 -14.36 -10.47 1.07
CA LEU A 120 -13.40 -11.31 0.36
C LEU A 120 -12.21 -11.68 1.26
N VAL A 121 -11.64 -10.71 1.94
CA VAL A 121 -10.48 -10.91 2.83
C VAL A 121 -10.85 -11.75 4.05
N HIS A 122 -12.05 -11.54 4.61
CA HIS A 122 -12.59 -12.37 5.68
C HIS A 122 -12.65 -13.85 5.26
N ASP A 123 -13.28 -14.14 4.12
CA ASP A 123 -13.45 -15.50 3.62
C ASP A 123 -12.11 -16.15 3.29
N TRP A 124 -11.21 -15.42 2.62
CA TRP A 124 -9.88 -15.93 2.30
C TRP A 124 -9.07 -16.25 3.55
N ARG A 125 -9.06 -15.35 4.52
CA ARG A 125 -8.31 -15.56 5.76
C ARG A 125 -8.87 -16.76 6.55
N PHE A 126 -10.20 -16.90 6.62
CA PHE A 126 -10.83 -18.06 7.23
C PHE A 126 -10.40 -19.35 6.53
N VAL A 127 -10.55 -19.42 5.20
CA VAL A 127 -10.22 -20.63 4.42
C VAL A 127 -8.73 -21.00 4.51
N GLN A 128 -7.84 -20.00 4.43
CA GLN A 128 -6.40 -20.23 4.38
C GLN A 128 -5.80 -20.50 5.77
N THR A 129 -6.27 -19.86 6.80
CA THR A 129 -5.62 -19.90 8.12
C THR A 129 -6.49 -20.47 9.24
N GLY A 130 -7.77 -20.72 9.01
CA GLY A 130 -8.69 -21.20 10.04
C GLY A 130 -8.30 -22.54 10.69
N ALA A 131 -7.47 -23.37 10.03
CA ALA A 131 -6.93 -24.58 10.63
C ALA A 131 -5.92 -24.31 11.75
N VAL A 132 -5.16 -23.20 11.65
CA VAL A 132 -4.01 -22.87 12.53
C VAL A 132 -4.23 -21.62 13.37
N ASP A 133 -5.10 -20.69 12.94
CA ASP A 133 -5.43 -19.46 13.68
C ASP A 133 -6.87 -19.51 14.21
N PRO A 134 -7.07 -19.72 15.52
CA PRO A 134 -8.41 -19.77 16.10
C PRO A 134 -9.14 -18.41 16.06
N ARG A 135 -8.44 -17.28 15.93
CA ARG A 135 -9.02 -15.94 15.92
C ARG A 135 -9.93 -15.71 14.70
N VAL A 136 -9.70 -16.46 13.62
CA VAL A 136 -10.46 -16.33 12.37
C VAL A 136 -11.65 -17.29 12.26
N ARG A 137 -11.93 -18.08 13.30
CA ARG A 137 -13.05 -19.05 13.33
C ARG A 137 -14.35 -18.44 13.84
N THR A 138 -14.57 -17.17 13.55
CA THR A 138 -15.73 -16.38 13.99
C THR A 138 -16.42 -15.78 12.77
N GLU A 139 -17.73 -15.61 12.87
CA GLU A 139 -18.52 -14.97 11.80
C GLU A 139 -18.10 -13.52 11.56
N VAL A 140 -17.67 -12.83 12.60
CA VAL A 140 -17.15 -11.45 12.54
C VAL A 140 -15.77 -11.42 13.19
N PHE A 141 -14.78 -11.00 12.45
CA PHE A 141 -13.44 -10.82 13.00
C PHE A 141 -13.40 -9.66 14.01
N SER A 142 -12.57 -9.81 15.03
CA SER A 142 -12.20 -8.68 15.89
C SER A 142 -11.50 -7.59 15.10
N ASP A 143 -11.55 -6.35 15.57
CA ASP A 143 -10.98 -5.20 14.85
C ASP A 143 -9.47 -5.35 14.62
N ASP A 144 -8.73 -5.98 15.53
CA ASP A 144 -7.30 -6.26 15.37
C ASP A 144 -7.03 -7.23 14.21
N VAL A 145 -7.78 -8.33 14.12
CA VAL A 145 -7.65 -9.31 13.03
C VAL A 145 -8.04 -8.70 11.69
N MET A 146 -9.13 -7.92 11.67
CA MET A 146 -9.56 -7.23 10.45
C MET A 146 -8.52 -6.19 10.03
N ASN A 147 -8.02 -5.36 10.94
CA ASN A 147 -7.02 -4.34 10.64
C ASN A 147 -5.70 -4.95 10.13
N GLU A 148 -5.25 -6.08 10.70
CA GLU A 148 -4.10 -6.82 10.19
C GLU A 148 -4.33 -7.26 8.73
N SER A 149 -5.54 -7.73 8.41
CA SER A 149 -5.91 -8.17 7.06
C SER A 149 -5.98 -6.99 6.07
N LEU A 150 -6.55 -5.86 6.48
CA LEU A 150 -6.64 -4.66 5.65
C LEU A 150 -5.27 -4.02 5.41
N ARG A 151 -4.38 -4.02 6.43
CA ARG A 151 -2.99 -3.60 6.29
C ARG A 151 -2.26 -4.44 5.23
N TYR A 152 -2.47 -5.75 5.24
CA TYR A 152 -1.90 -6.64 4.22
C TYR A 152 -2.38 -6.26 2.81
N VAL A 153 -3.69 -6.07 2.61
CA VAL A 153 -4.24 -5.67 1.30
C VAL A 153 -3.67 -4.31 0.87
N ALA A 154 -3.64 -3.33 1.77
CA ALA A 154 -3.06 -2.02 1.46
C ALA A 154 -1.60 -2.12 1.02
N SER A 155 -0.78 -2.88 1.74
CA SER A 155 0.61 -3.12 1.36
C SER A 155 0.74 -3.82 0.01
N HIS A 156 -0.17 -4.77 -0.30
CA HIS A 156 -0.21 -5.47 -1.58
C HIS A 156 -0.51 -4.50 -2.75
N GLU A 157 -1.56 -3.69 -2.64
CA GLU A 157 -1.94 -2.74 -3.69
C GLU A 157 -0.89 -1.64 -3.89
N ILE A 158 -0.28 -1.17 -2.80
CA ILE A 158 0.86 -0.25 -2.91
C ILE A 158 2.04 -0.91 -3.64
N GLY A 159 2.27 -2.21 -3.44
CA GLY A 159 3.26 -2.96 -4.21
C GLY A 159 3.04 -2.84 -5.72
N HIS A 160 1.78 -2.94 -6.17
CA HIS A 160 1.44 -2.72 -7.59
C HIS A 160 1.72 -1.28 -8.03
N THR A 161 1.39 -0.29 -7.21
CA THR A 161 1.69 1.11 -7.52
C THR A 161 3.20 1.43 -7.56
N LEU A 162 4.02 0.61 -6.90
CA LEU A 162 5.48 0.69 -6.98
C LEU A 162 6.06 0.01 -8.24
N GLY A 163 5.21 -0.57 -9.08
CA GLY A 163 5.59 -1.23 -10.33
C GLY A 163 5.82 -2.73 -10.22
N LEU A 164 5.49 -3.35 -9.07
CA LEU A 164 5.61 -4.79 -8.86
C LEU A 164 4.39 -5.52 -9.44
N MET A 165 4.65 -6.67 -10.03
CA MET A 165 3.61 -7.59 -10.51
C MET A 165 3.56 -8.83 -9.62
N HIS A 166 2.45 -9.57 -9.70
CA HIS A 166 2.37 -10.87 -9.03
C HIS A 166 3.54 -11.76 -9.45
N ASN A 167 4.23 -12.32 -8.46
CA ASN A 167 5.32 -13.26 -8.67
C ASN A 167 5.02 -14.57 -7.94
N MET A 168 4.37 -15.49 -8.63
CA MET A 168 3.96 -16.78 -8.08
C MET A 168 5.15 -17.67 -7.70
N GLY A 169 6.35 -17.39 -8.24
CA GLY A 169 7.58 -18.10 -7.88
C GLY A 169 8.23 -17.64 -6.59
N ALA A 170 7.84 -16.47 -6.04
CA ALA A 170 8.50 -15.89 -4.87
C ALA A 170 8.38 -16.79 -3.64
N SER A 171 7.17 -17.27 -3.34
CA SER A 171 6.92 -18.16 -2.19
C SER A 171 7.65 -19.50 -2.31
N TYR A 172 7.83 -20.00 -3.53
CA TYR A 172 8.60 -21.23 -3.78
C TYR A 172 10.09 -21.03 -3.51
N SER A 173 10.62 -19.84 -3.72
CA SER A 173 12.03 -19.53 -3.58
C SER A 173 12.50 -19.39 -2.12
N PHE A 174 11.57 -19.28 -1.18
CA PHE A 174 11.87 -19.10 0.24
C PHE A 174 11.44 -20.34 1.07
N PRO A 175 12.24 -20.76 2.06
CA PRO A 175 11.82 -21.77 3.02
C PRO A 175 10.57 -21.32 3.79
N VAL A 176 9.69 -22.27 4.14
CA VAL A 176 8.44 -21.99 4.89
C VAL A 176 8.72 -21.22 6.18
N ASP A 177 9.81 -21.51 6.87
CA ASP A 177 10.19 -20.84 8.13
C ASP A 177 10.58 -19.38 7.94
N SER A 178 10.91 -18.96 6.71
CA SER A 178 11.20 -17.57 6.36
C SER A 178 9.95 -16.77 5.93
N LEU A 179 8.80 -17.44 5.79
CA LEU A 179 7.52 -16.84 5.39
C LEU A 179 6.57 -16.58 6.57
N ARG A 180 7.02 -16.83 7.79
CA ARG A 180 6.25 -16.70 9.04
C ARG A 180 6.68 -15.49 9.85
#